data_64b519ff0d27ee610a7e1c9040e7733a
#
_entry.id   64b519ff0d27ee610a7e1c9040e7733a
#
_cell.length_a   1.000
_cell.length_b   1.000
_cell.length_c   1.000
_cell.angle_alpha   90.00
_cell.angle_beta   90.00
_cell.angle_gamma   90.00
#
_symmetry.space_group_name_H-M   'P 1'
#
loop_
_entity.id
_entity.type
_entity.pdbx_description
1 polymer ?
#
loop_
_entity_poly.entity_id
_entity_poly.type
_entity_poly.pdbx_seq_one_letter_code
_entity_poly.pdbx_strand_id
1 'polypeptide(L)'
;MTLSEHDRDALAAARDLLEHPGLPARLAGLIGMPVDKAMGLLPERWSEAIGLATHKSLDTALQVALTTLDDAPRGRSREGWHKLAVAATGAGGGALGLVGLPVELPVSTTIMLRSIADIARSEGEALGSPDARMACLEVFALGGRTSADDASESSYFLVRAALARSISEAATYVTQRGVAEKGAPALVRLIAQLASRFGTTVSQKVAAQAVPIVGAAGGVAINLLFMDHFQDMARGHFTVRRLERAYSPAFIKEAYEQLP
;
A
#
# COMPACT_ATOMS: atom_id res chain seq x y z
N MET A 1 22.05 -15.31 -18.27
CA MET A 1 22.19 -14.35 -17.16
C MET A 1 21.82 -15.11 -15.90
N THR A 2 22.55 -15.01 -14.79
CA THR A 2 22.27 -15.75 -13.55
C THR A 2 22.20 -14.75 -12.39
N LEU A 3 21.24 -14.93 -11.49
CA LEU A 3 21.18 -14.17 -10.25
C LEU A 3 22.38 -14.53 -9.34
N SER A 4 22.94 -13.55 -8.63
CA SER A 4 23.80 -13.84 -7.50
C SER A 4 23.02 -14.57 -6.41
N GLU A 5 23.68 -15.31 -5.54
CA GLU A 5 23.03 -15.98 -4.39
C GLU A 5 22.28 -14.97 -3.53
N HIS A 6 22.94 -13.86 -3.20
CA HIS A 6 22.34 -12.75 -2.45
C HIS A 6 21.07 -12.17 -3.11
N ASP A 7 21.08 -11.98 -4.43
CA ASP A 7 19.91 -11.42 -5.14
C ASP A 7 18.78 -12.45 -5.28
N ARG A 8 19.12 -13.75 -5.34
CA ARG A 8 18.14 -14.82 -5.30
C ARG A 8 17.42 -14.86 -3.95
N ASP A 9 18.16 -14.78 -2.85
CA ASP A 9 17.60 -14.74 -1.50
C ASP A 9 16.73 -13.47 -1.30
N ALA A 10 17.20 -12.33 -1.80
CA ALA A 10 16.42 -11.09 -1.77
C ALA A 10 15.12 -11.20 -2.58
N LEU A 11 15.15 -11.85 -3.75
CA LEU A 11 13.97 -12.07 -4.58
C LEU A 11 12.98 -13.04 -3.91
N ALA A 12 13.48 -14.10 -3.26
CA ALA A 12 12.65 -15.05 -2.53
C ALA A 12 11.97 -14.38 -1.32
N ALA A 13 12.71 -13.59 -0.54
CA ALA A 13 12.15 -12.83 0.56
C ALA A 13 11.10 -11.80 0.07
N ALA A 14 11.36 -11.13 -1.05
CA ALA A 14 10.40 -10.20 -1.65
C ALA A 14 9.12 -10.91 -2.09
N ARG A 15 9.23 -12.11 -2.70
CA ARG A 15 8.07 -12.92 -3.08
C ARG A 15 7.24 -13.32 -1.87
N ASP A 16 7.86 -13.78 -0.80
CA ASP A 16 7.14 -14.16 0.42
C ASP A 16 6.32 -13.00 0.99
N LEU A 17 6.90 -11.79 1.05
CA LEU A 17 6.20 -10.58 1.48
C LEU A 17 5.00 -10.23 0.57
N LEU A 18 5.14 -10.40 -0.75
CA LEU A 18 4.15 -9.97 -1.74
C LEU A 18 3.01 -10.99 -1.93
N GLU A 19 3.31 -12.29 -1.89
CA GLU A 19 2.32 -13.35 -2.14
C GLU A 19 1.64 -13.85 -0.85
N HIS A 20 2.27 -13.66 0.32
CA HIS A 20 1.73 -14.10 1.60
C HIS A 20 1.46 -12.94 2.59
N PRO A 21 0.68 -11.92 2.20
CA PRO A 21 0.38 -10.79 3.07
C PRO A 21 -0.46 -11.23 4.27
N GLY A 22 0.16 -11.32 5.45
CA GLY A 22 -0.46 -11.85 6.67
C GLY A 22 -1.46 -10.93 7.38
N LEU A 23 -1.88 -9.79 6.79
CA LEU A 23 -2.74 -8.81 7.46
C LEU A 23 -4.07 -9.41 7.98
N PRO A 24 -4.86 -10.16 7.17
CA PRO A 24 -6.12 -10.72 7.66
C PRO A 24 -5.93 -11.67 8.85
N ALA A 25 -4.88 -12.50 8.81
CA ALA A 25 -4.57 -13.43 9.90
C ALA A 25 -4.13 -12.69 11.18
N ARG A 26 -3.29 -11.65 11.04
CA ARG A 26 -2.85 -10.81 12.17
C ARG A 26 -4.03 -10.06 12.79
N LEU A 27 -4.92 -9.49 11.97
CA LEU A 27 -6.15 -8.84 12.44
C LEU A 27 -7.07 -9.84 13.14
N ALA A 28 -7.30 -11.01 12.56
CA ALA A 28 -8.11 -12.07 13.17
C ALA A 28 -7.57 -12.49 14.55
N GLY A 29 -6.26 -12.64 14.69
CA GLY A 29 -5.61 -12.92 15.97
C GLY A 29 -5.83 -11.83 17.02
N LEU A 30 -5.85 -10.55 16.60
CA LEU A 30 -6.07 -9.42 17.49
C LEU A 30 -7.53 -9.31 17.96
N ILE A 31 -8.50 -9.53 17.05
CA ILE A 31 -9.93 -9.37 17.35
C ILE A 31 -10.61 -10.66 17.83
N GLY A 32 -9.92 -11.80 17.81
CA GLY A 32 -10.42 -13.10 18.28
C GLY A 32 -11.45 -13.74 17.35
N MET A 33 -11.59 -13.27 16.09
CA MET A 33 -12.50 -13.86 15.09
C MET A 33 -11.97 -13.64 13.66
N PRO A 34 -12.41 -14.44 12.67
CA PRO A 34 -12.10 -14.20 11.26
C PRO A 34 -12.56 -12.82 10.79
N VAL A 35 -11.69 -12.13 10.00
CA VAL A 35 -11.99 -10.78 9.50
C VAL A 35 -13.23 -10.76 8.63
N ASP A 36 -13.50 -11.82 7.85
CA ASP A 36 -14.70 -11.92 7.01
C ASP A 36 -15.99 -11.91 7.85
N LYS A 37 -15.98 -12.55 9.03
CA LYS A 37 -17.11 -12.46 9.96
C LYS A 37 -17.27 -11.04 10.51
N ALA A 38 -16.16 -10.38 10.86
CA ALA A 38 -16.20 -8.99 11.31
C ALA A 38 -16.71 -8.05 10.18
N MET A 39 -16.33 -8.28 8.93
CA MET A 39 -16.84 -7.54 7.76
C MET A 39 -18.36 -7.74 7.60
N GLY A 40 -18.86 -8.95 7.81
CA GLY A 40 -20.30 -9.23 7.77
C GLY A 40 -21.14 -8.54 8.87
N LEU A 41 -20.49 -8.03 9.92
CA LEU A 41 -21.15 -7.24 10.98
C LEU A 41 -21.25 -5.74 10.64
N LEU A 42 -20.56 -5.27 9.60
CA LEU A 42 -20.62 -3.88 9.19
C LEU A 42 -21.99 -3.57 8.53
N PRO A 43 -22.68 -2.51 8.96
CA PRO A 43 -23.90 -2.07 8.28
C PRO A 43 -23.61 -1.67 6.82
N GLU A 44 -24.51 -1.97 5.89
CA GLU A 44 -24.34 -1.66 4.45
C GLU A 44 -23.99 -0.18 4.17
N ARG A 45 -24.58 0.75 4.94
CA ARG A 45 -24.27 2.19 4.85
C ARG A 45 -22.80 2.55 5.07
N TRP A 46 -22.01 1.65 5.67
CA TRP A 46 -20.57 1.87 5.89
C TRP A 46 -19.73 1.62 4.65
N SER A 47 -20.22 0.82 3.72
CA SER A 47 -19.53 0.55 2.45
C SER A 47 -19.30 1.85 1.66
N GLU A 48 -20.31 2.71 1.56
CA GLU A 48 -20.18 4.01 0.89
C GLU A 48 -19.20 4.95 1.63
N ALA A 49 -19.32 5.03 2.96
CA ALA A 49 -18.43 5.87 3.77
C ALA A 49 -16.96 5.42 3.67
N ILE A 50 -16.70 4.10 3.68
CA ILE A 50 -15.37 3.52 3.47
C ILE A 50 -14.87 3.87 2.07
N GLY A 51 -15.69 3.71 1.04
CA GLY A 51 -15.34 4.07 -0.33
C GLY A 51 -14.94 5.54 -0.47
N LEU A 52 -15.74 6.45 0.04
CA LEU A 52 -15.45 7.89 0.03
C LEU A 52 -14.17 8.24 0.81
N ALA A 53 -13.98 7.65 2.00
CA ALA A 53 -12.77 7.88 2.80
C ALA A 53 -11.52 7.31 2.09
N THR A 54 -11.63 6.15 1.43
CA THR A 54 -10.56 5.54 0.66
C THR A 54 -10.15 6.42 -0.53
N HIS A 55 -11.08 6.88 -1.34
CA HIS A 55 -10.81 7.81 -2.44
C HIS A 55 -10.15 9.10 -1.95
N LYS A 56 -10.72 9.74 -0.94
CA LYS A 56 -10.14 10.96 -0.35
C LYS A 56 -8.72 10.74 0.16
N SER A 57 -8.45 9.58 0.75
CA SER A 57 -7.12 9.23 1.26
C SER A 57 -6.09 9.11 0.15
N LEU A 58 -6.45 8.43 -0.94
CA LEU A 58 -5.57 8.27 -2.10
C LEU A 58 -5.38 9.58 -2.87
N ASP A 59 -6.43 10.42 -3.00
CA ASP A 59 -6.29 11.77 -3.58
C ASP A 59 -5.31 12.61 -2.75
N THR A 60 -5.42 12.55 -1.41
CA THR A 60 -4.49 13.25 -0.53
C THR A 60 -3.08 12.69 -0.67
N ALA A 61 -2.92 11.37 -0.70
CA ALA A 61 -1.64 10.72 -0.91
C ALA A 61 -1.02 11.10 -2.27
N LEU A 62 -1.80 11.13 -3.34
CA LEU A 62 -1.35 11.59 -4.66
C LEU A 62 -0.83 13.04 -4.61
N GLN A 63 -1.56 13.97 -3.99
CA GLN A 63 -1.12 15.35 -3.84
C GLN A 63 0.20 15.43 -3.05
N VAL A 64 0.32 14.68 -1.96
CA VAL A 64 1.57 14.59 -1.16
C VAL A 64 2.70 14.00 -2.02
N ALA A 65 2.45 12.92 -2.77
CA ALA A 65 3.44 12.31 -3.66
C ALA A 65 3.96 13.31 -4.71
N LEU A 66 3.06 14.08 -5.30
CA LEU A 66 3.41 15.01 -6.37
C LEU A 66 4.11 16.29 -5.87
N THR A 67 3.79 16.75 -4.65
CA THR A 67 4.25 18.05 -4.15
C THR A 67 5.39 18.01 -3.14
N THR A 68 5.53 16.88 -2.42
CA THR A 68 6.46 16.83 -1.25
C THR A 68 7.45 15.66 -1.29
N LEU A 69 7.29 14.70 -2.20
CA LEU A 69 8.30 13.67 -2.40
C LEU A 69 9.36 14.20 -3.36
N ASP A 70 10.53 14.47 -2.83
CA ASP A 70 11.70 14.94 -3.55
C ASP A 70 12.91 14.00 -3.34
N ASP A 71 14.02 14.30 -3.98
CA ASP A 71 15.28 13.58 -3.87
C ASP A 71 16.05 13.95 -2.60
N ALA A 72 15.39 14.13 -1.45
CA ALA A 72 16.07 14.36 -0.17
C ALA A 72 17.17 13.31 0.09
N PRO A 73 18.25 13.66 0.84
CA PRO A 73 19.43 12.82 0.96
C PRO A 73 19.10 11.38 1.33
N ARG A 74 19.71 10.45 0.62
CA ARG A 74 19.59 9.00 0.83
C ARG A 74 20.09 8.64 2.21
N GLY A 75 19.20 8.16 3.07
CA GLY A 75 19.48 7.65 4.40
C GLY A 75 18.74 6.34 4.63
N ARG A 76 19.07 5.68 5.73
CA ARG A 76 18.33 4.50 6.19
C ARG A 76 16.84 4.84 6.35
N SER A 77 15.94 3.96 5.93
CA SER A 77 14.50 4.11 6.12
C SER A 77 14.15 4.45 7.59
N ARG A 78 13.27 5.43 7.79
CA ARG A 78 12.85 5.92 9.13
C ARG A 78 11.56 5.26 9.60
N GLU A 79 11.39 3.98 9.31
CA GLU A 79 10.18 3.20 9.57
C GLU A 79 9.66 3.32 11.00
N GLY A 80 10.54 3.32 12.00
CA GLY A 80 10.15 3.43 13.40
C GLY A 80 9.42 4.74 13.74
N TRP A 81 9.83 5.86 13.14
CA TRP A 81 9.16 7.16 13.33
C TRP A 81 7.79 7.20 12.68
N HIS A 82 7.64 6.58 11.50
CA HIS A 82 6.34 6.47 10.82
C HIS A 82 5.37 5.60 11.62
N LYS A 83 5.86 4.50 12.22
CA LYS A 83 5.04 3.66 13.12
C LYS A 83 4.56 4.43 14.35
N LEU A 84 5.41 5.23 14.98
CA LEU A 84 5.03 6.05 16.13
C LEU A 84 3.95 7.09 15.76
N ALA A 85 4.11 7.74 14.60
CA ALA A 85 3.13 8.71 14.11
C ALA A 85 1.76 8.07 13.80
N VAL A 86 1.75 6.86 13.19
CA VAL A 86 0.51 6.12 12.92
C VAL A 86 -0.12 5.57 14.19
N ALA A 87 0.68 5.17 15.18
CA ALA A 87 0.16 4.76 16.48
C ALA A 87 -0.61 5.91 17.17
N ALA A 88 -0.11 7.14 17.08
CA ALA A 88 -0.79 8.33 17.63
C ALA A 88 -2.14 8.59 16.93
N THR A 89 -2.23 8.41 15.61
CA THR A 89 -3.52 8.54 14.88
C THR A 89 -4.49 7.43 15.25
N GLY A 90 -4.00 6.20 15.53
CA GLY A 90 -4.80 5.07 15.97
C GLY A 90 -5.42 5.26 17.34
N ALA A 91 -4.71 5.93 18.26
CA ALA A 91 -5.25 6.25 19.58
C ALA A 91 -6.43 7.25 19.47
N GLY A 92 -6.32 8.26 18.62
CA GLY A 92 -7.40 9.22 18.34
C GLY A 92 -8.57 8.60 17.57
N GLY A 93 -8.29 7.83 16.51
CA GLY A 93 -9.29 7.15 15.68
C GLY A 93 -10.03 6.05 16.44
N GLY A 94 -9.32 5.25 17.26
CA GLY A 94 -9.92 4.21 18.09
C GLY A 94 -10.87 4.75 19.16
N ALA A 95 -10.60 5.94 19.70
CA ALA A 95 -11.48 6.60 20.65
C ALA A 95 -12.76 7.16 19.99
N LEU A 96 -12.69 7.58 18.72
CA LEU A 96 -13.82 8.11 17.96
C LEU A 96 -14.55 7.02 17.15
N GLY A 97 -14.01 5.81 17.12
CA GLY A 97 -14.54 4.70 16.33
C GLY A 97 -14.66 5.06 14.84
N LEU A 98 -15.68 4.51 14.18
CA LEU A 98 -15.89 4.69 12.73
C LEU A 98 -16.20 6.14 12.31
N VAL A 99 -16.65 7.00 13.24
CA VAL A 99 -16.91 8.42 12.97
C VAL A 99 -15.60 9.17 12.69
N GLY A 100 -14.48 8.72 13.23
CA GLY A 100 -13.16 9.29 12.97
C GLY A 100 -12.53 8.94 11.62
N LEU A 101 -13.06 7.93 10.91
CA LEU A 101 -12.48 7.38 9.69
C LEU A 101 -12.20 8.42 8.59
N PRO A 102 -13.11 9.39 8.27
CA PRO A 102 -12.88 10.40 7.23
C PRO A 102 -11.69 11.33 7.48
N VAL A 103 -11.20 11.40 8.71
CA VAL A 103 -10.03 12.21 9.11
C VAL A 103 -8.81 11.32 9.34
N GLU A 104 -8.99 10.21 10.05
CA GLU A 104 -7.90 9.30 10.41
C GLU A 104 -7.28 8.63 9.18
N LEU A 105 -8.10 8.16 8.23
CA LEU A 105 -7.61 7.42 7.08
C LEU A 105 -6.73 8.27 6.13
N PRO A 106 -7.08 9.52 5.75
CA PRO A 106 -6.18 10.37 4.96
C PRO A 106 -4.85 10.67 5.67
N VAL A 107 -4.87 10.88 6.99
CA VAL A 107 -3.65 11.15 7.77
C VAL A 107 -2.76 9.90 7.82
N SER A 108 -3.32 8.75 8.20
CA SER A 108 -2.56 7.49 8.27
C SER A 108 -2.03 7.06 6.91
N THR A 109 -2.80 7.22 5.83
CA THR A 109 -2.37 6.94 4.46
C THR A 109 -1.23 7.84 4.01
N THR A 110 -1.25 9.12 4.39
CA THR A 110 -0.14 10.05 4.12
C THR A 110 1.14 9.64 4.84
N ILE A 111 1.04 9.22 6.10
CA ILE A 111 2.20 8.75 6.87
C ILE A 111 2.73 7.43 6.25
N MET A 112 1.86 6.52 5.85
CA MET A 112 2.24 5.29 5.15
C MET A 112 2.95 5.59 3.83
N LEU A 113 2.43 6.52 3.01
CA LEU A 113 3.09 6.93 1.77
C LEU A 113 4.53 7.43 2.01
N ARG A 114 4.75 8.22 3.07
CA ARG A 114 6.10 8.70 3.41
C ARG A 114 7.01 7.54 3.82
N SER A 115 6.50 6.57 4.56
CA SER A 115 7.25 5.37 4.90
C SER A 115 7.58 4.52 3.66
N ILE A 116 6.62 4.34 2.76
CA ILE A 116 6.81 3.68 1.45
C ILE A 116 7.89 4.40 0.64
N ALA A 117 7.85 5.73 0.58
CA ALA A 117 8.84 6.54 -0.12
C ALA A 117 10.25 6.42 0.48
N ASP A 118 10.38 6.32 1.80
CA ASP A 118 11.66 6.09 2.46
C ASP A 118 12.23 4.70 2.13
N ILE A 119 11.38 3.67 2.06
CA ILE A 119 11.78 2.33 1.60
C ILE A 119 12.20 2.37 0.12
N ALA A 120 11.41 3.04 -0.74
CA ALA A 120 11.74 3.22 -2.16
C ALA A 120 13.14 3.86 -2.35
N ARG A 121 13.44 4.92 -1.59
CA ARG A 121 14.78 5.54 -1.61
C ARG A 121 15.88 4.58 -1.17
N SER A 122 15.66 3.78 -0.12
CA SER A 122 16.65 2.81 0.35
C SER A 122 16.96 1.72 -0.68
N GLU A 123 15.98 1.41 -1.53
CA GLU A 123 16.11 0.48 -2.67
C GLU A 123 16.56 1.19 -3.97
N GLY A 124 16.94 2.46 -3.90
CA GLY A 124 17.56 3.20 -5.01
C GLY A 124 16.58 3.84 -6.00
N GLU A 125 15.33 4.05 -5.64
CA GLU A 125 14.38 4.82 -6.45
C GLU A 125 14.69 6.31 -6.41
N ALA A 126 14.61 6.98 -7.58
CA ALA A 126 14.75 8.42 -7.72
C ALA A 126 13.37 9.08 -7.63
N LEU A 127 12.96 9.54 -6.44
CA LEU A 127 11.62 10.09 -6.21
C LEU A 127 11.39 11.45 -6.89
N GLY A 128 12.42 12.07 -7.47
CA GLY A 128 12.27 13.19 -8.37
C GLY A 128 11.49 12.83 -9.65
N SER A 129 11.51 11.56 -10.07
CA SER A 129 10.78 11.10 -11.24
C SER A 129 9.30 10.83 -10.93
N PRO A 130 8.36 11.22 -11.82
CA PRO A 130 6.95 10.89 -11.68
C PRO A 130 6.69 9.38 -11.62
N ASP A 131 7.47 8.56 -12.35
CA ASP A 131 7.36 7.11 -12.36
C ASP A 131 7.60 6.51 -10.96
N ALA A 132 8.67 6.91 -10.27
CA ALA A 132 8.97 6.45 -8.92
C ALA A 132 7.89 6.88 -7.90
N ARG A 133 7.31 8.07 -8.07
CA ARG A 133 6.19 8.55 -7.24
C ARG A 133 4.92 7.73 -7.47
N MET A 134 4.62 7.38 -8.72
CA MET A 134 3.49 6.50 -9.04
C MET A 134 3.71 5.09 -8.50
N ALA A 135 4.95 4.57 -8.54
CA ALA A 135 5.29 3.28 -7.93
C ALA A 135 5.09 3.27 -6.41
N CYS A 136 5.31 4.38 -5.70
CA CYS A 136 4.96 4.49 -4.28
C CYS A 136 3.44 4.39 -4.04
N LEU A 137 2.62 4.95 -4.93
CA LEU A 137 1.15 4.83 -4.84
C LEU A 137 0.66 3.44 -5.21
N GLU A 138 1.34 2.76 -6.15
CA GLU A 138 1.03 1.39 -6.57
C GLU A 138 1.03 0.42 -5.38
N VAL A 139 1.91 0.62 -4.39
CA VAL A 139 2.00 -0.21 -3.18
C VAL A 139 0.65 -0.36 -2.47
N PHE A 140 -0.20 0.68 -2.47
CA PHE A 140 -1.53 0.60 -1.86
C PHE A 140 -2.46 -0.42 -2.54
N ALA A 141 -2.23 -0.73 -3.80
CA ALA A 141 -3.00 -1.75 -4.52
C ALA A 141 -2.45 -3.17 -4.34
N LEU A 142 -1.17 -3.32 -4.00
CA LEU A 142 -0.53 -4.63 -3.83
C LEU A 142 -1.01 -5.35 -2.57
N GLY A 143 -1.36 -4.61 -1.52
CA GLY A 143 -1.79 -5.16 -0.24
C GLY A 143 -3.23 -5.72 -0.22
N GLY A 144 -4.03 -5.44 -1.24
CA GLY A 144 -5.43 -5.87 -1.33
C GLY A 144 -5.59 -7.11 -2.21
N ARG A 145 -5.72 -8.30 -1.62
CA ARG A 145 -6.10 -9.50 -2.40
C ARG A 145 -7.58 -9.47 -2.75
N THR A 146 -7.89 -9.84 -3.98
CA THR A 146 -9.26 -10.06 -4.46
C THR A 146 -9.44 -11.55 -4.77
N SER A 147 -10.68 -12.02 -4.84
CA SER A 147 -10.99 -13.41 -5.21
C SER A 147 -10.43 -13.80 -6.58
N ALA A 148 -10.15 -12.84 -7.45
CA ALA A 148 -9.52 -13.07 -8.75
C ALA A 148 -8.01 -13.41 -8.60
N ASP A 149 -7.38 -12.95 -7.52
CA ASP A 149 -5.95 -13.18 -7.25
C ASP A 149 -5.71 -14.58 -6.67
N ASP A 150 -6.72 -15.21 -6.03
CA ASP A 150 -6.61 -16.54 -5.40
C ASP A 150 -6.43 -17.70 -6.42
N ALA A 151 -6.69 -17.45 -7.69
CA ALA A 151 -6.55 -18.44 -8.76
C ALA A 151 -5.17 -18.44 -9.45
N SER A 152 -4.23 -17.57 -9.03
CA SER A 152 -2.95 -17.36 -9.68
C SER A 152 -1.77 -17.60 -8.75
N GLU A 153 -0.74 -18.31 -9.23
CA GLU A 153 0.52 -18.55 -8.51
C GLU A 153 1.35 -17.27 -8.32
N SER A 154 1.08 -16.19 -9.08
CA SER A 154 1.78 -14.90 -9.01
C SER A 154 0.81 -13.75 -9.09
N SER A 155 0.14 -13.44 -7.97
CA SER A 155 -0.81 -12.33 -7.90
C SER A 155 -0.13 -10.96 -8.07
N TYR A 156 1.11 -10.81 -7.62
CA TYR A 156 1.88 -9.57 -7.70
C TYR A 156 2.04 -9.03 -9.13
N PHE A 157 2.53 -9.87 -10.07
CA PHE A 157 2.72 -9.43 -11.45
C PHE A 157 1.40 -9.17 -12.19
N LEU A 158 0.33 -9.88 -11.83
CA LEU A 158 -1.01 -9.61 -12.38
C LEU A 158 -1.53 -8.24 -11.95
N VAL A 159 -1.37 -7.88 -10.68
CA VAL A 159 -1.75 -6.55 -10.18
C VAL A 159 -0.96 -5.46 -10.89
N ARG A 160 0.37 -5.61 -11.00
CA ARG A 160 1.22 -4.66 -11.72
C ARG A 160 0.82 -4.52 -13.19
N ALA A 161 0.55 -5.63 -13.87
CA ALA A 161 0.11 -5.60 -15.27
C ALA A 161 -1.24 -4.87 -15.43
N ALA A 162 -2.19 -5.09 -14.51
CA ALA A 162 -3.48 -4.42 -14.53
C ALA A 162 -3.36 -2.89 -14.31
N LEU A 163 -2.39 -2.45 -13.53
CA LEU A 163 -2.17 -1.04 -13.21
C LEU A 163 -1.22 -0.33 -14.18
N ALA A 164 -0.39 -1.07 -14.92
CA ALA A 164 0.73 -0.54 -15.72
C ALA A 164 0.31 0.60 -16.66
N ARG A 165 -0.83 0.45 -17.35
CA ARG A 165 -1.33 1.49 -18.25
C ARG A 165 -1.71 2.77 -17.52
N SER A 166 -2.45 2.69 -16.42
CA SER A 166 -2.88 3.86 -15.66
C SER A 166 -1.73 4.57 -14.98
N ILE A 167 -0.74 3.81 -14.49
CA ILE A 167 0.51 4.34 -13.92
C ILE A 167 1.29 5.10 -14.99
N SER A 168 1.48 4.51 -16.18
CA SER A 168 2.20 5.15 -17.31
C SER A 168 1.49 6.41 -17.79
N GLU A 169 0.16 6.38 -17.95
CA GLU A 169 -0.64 7.55 -18.35
C GLU A 169 -0.54 8.66 -17.31
N ALA A 170 -0.61 8.33 -16.01
CA ALA A 170 -0.48 9.29 -14.92
C ALA A 170 0.93 9.91 -14.85
N ALA A 171 1.98 9.09 -14.94
CA ALA A 171 3.37 9.57 -14.96
C ALA A 171 3.65 10.47 -16.15
N THR A 172 3.18 10.11 -17.35
CA THR A 172 3.30 10.91 -18.58
C THR A 172 2.57 12.25 -18.43
N TYR A 173 1.33 12.23 -17.89
CA TYR A 173 0.57 13.45 -17.64
C TYR A 173 1.32 14.39 -16.70
N VAL A 174 1.83 13.89 -15.58
CA VAL A 174 2.60 14.69 -14.60
C VAL A 174 3.88 15.25 -15.21
N THR A 175 4.58 14.48 -16.05
CA THR A 175 5.78 14.92 -16.76
C THR A 175 5.49 16.07 -17.71
N GLN A 176 4.38 16.00 -18.46
CA GLN A 176 4.05 16.98 -19.50
C GLN A 176 3.37 18.26 -18.98
N ARG A 177 2.52 18.12 -17.96
CA ARG A 177 1.63 19.17 -17.46
C ARG A 177 1.93 19.65 -16.06
N GLY A 178 2.81 18.94 -15.32
CA GLY A 178 3.06 19.21 -13.92
C GLY A 178 1.87 18.81 -13.03
N VAL A 179 1.86 19.34 -11.81
CA VAL A 179 0.92 18.98 -10.74
C VAL A 179 -0.40 19.79 -10.78
N ALA A 180 -0.56 20.70 -11.73
CA ALA A 180 -1.48 21.83 -11.60
C ALA A 180 -2.98 21.53 -11.72
N GLU A 181 -3.42 20.45 -12.37
CA GLU A 181 -4.84 20.18 -12.59
C GLU A 181 -5.39 19.05 -11.71
N LYS A 182 -6.14 19.44 -10.68
CA LYS A 182 -7.00 18.49 -9.95
C LYS A 182 -8.07 17.94 -10.90
N GLY A 183 -8.25 16.62 -10.93
CA GLY A 183 -9.31 15.98 -11.72
C GLY A 183 -8.89 15.59 -13.15
N ALA A 184 -7.58 15.61 -13.47
CA ALA A 184 -7.10 15.10 -14.75
C ALA A 184 -7.54 13.64 -14.96
N PRO A 185 -8.12 13.27 -16.13
CA PRO A 185 -8.69 11.94 -16.34
C PRO A 185 -7.73 10.77 -16.09
N ALA A 186 -6.43 10.95 -16.36
CA ALA A 186 -5.41 9.93 -16.10
C ALA A 186 -5.23 9.69 -14.59
N LEU A 187 -5.17 10.76 -13.79
CA LEU A 187 -5.04 10.67 -12.33
C LEU A 187 -6.30 10.11 -11.67
N VAL A 188 -7.47 10.53 -12.16
CA VAL A 188 -8.77 10.01 -11.67
C VAL A 188 -8.88 8.51 -11.91
N ARG A 189 -8.49 8.03 -13.11
CA ARG A 189 -8.49 6.59 -13.41
C ARG A 189 -7.52 5.82 -12.53
N LEU A 190 -6.31 6.32 -12.33
CA LEU A 190 -5.34 5.70 -11.44
C LEU A 190 -5.91 5.58 -10.02
N ILE A 191 -6.42 6.68 -9.45
CA ILE A 191 -7.02 6.67 -8.10
C ILE A 191 -8.19 5.70 -8.01
N ALA A 192 -9.08 5.63 -9.01
CA ALA A 192 -10.20 4.68 -9.01
C ALA A 192 -9.72 3.22 -8.98
N GLN A 193 -8.69 2.88 -9.74
CA GLN A 193 -8.11 1.53 -9.75
C GLN A 193 -7.39 1.19 -8.44
N LEU A 194 -6.62 2.13 -7.89
CA LEU A 194 -5.99 1.96 -6.58
C LEU A 194 -7.05 1.81 -5.48
N ALA A 195 -8.11 2.63 -5.52
CA ALA A 195 -9.18 2.63 -4.52
C ALA A 195 -9.96 1.31 -4.49
N SER A 196 -10.16 0.65 -5.62
CA SER A 196 -10.86 -0.64 -5.67
C SER A 196 -10.11 -1.73 -4.89
N ARG A 197 -8.78 -1.74 -4.92
CA ARG A 197 -7.94 -2.70 -4.19
C ARG A 197 -7.64 -2.26 -2.76
N PHE A 198 -7.20 -1.02 -2.58
CA PHE A 198 -6.94 -0.45 -1.26
C PHE A 198 -8.19 -0.48 -0.38
N GLY A 199 -9.38 -0.26 -0.96
CA GLY A 199 -10.66 -0.33 -0.28
C GLY A 199 -10.94 -1.67 0.40
N THR A 200 -10.48 -2.79 -0.18
CA THR A 200 -10.58 -4.12 0.46
C THR A 200 -9.78 -4.14 1.77
N THR A 201 -8.54 -3.69 1.75
CA THR A 201 -7.68 -3.64 2.94
C THR A 201 -8.22 -2.64 3.98
N VAL A 202 -8.74 -1.49 3.53
CA VAL A 202 -9.42 -0.51 4.42
C VAL A 202 -10.66 -1.12 5.06
N SER A 203 -11.48 -1.87 4.30
CA SER A 203 -12.67 -2.54 4.83
C SER A 203 -12.31 -3.55 5.93
N GLN A 204 -11.26 -4.33 5.74
CA GLN A 204 -10.74 -5.26 6.77
C GLN A 204 -10.29 -4.51 8.03
N LYS A 205 -9.56 -3.40 7.88
CA LYS A 205 -9.16 -2.52 8.99
C LYS A 205 -10.38 -1.99 9.75
N VAL A 206 -11.36 -1.44 9.03
CA VAL A 206 -12.58 -0.88 9.61
C VAL A 206 -13.39 -1.95 10.32
N ALA A 207 -13.52 -3.14 9.74
CA ALA A 207 -14.18 -4.26 10.36
C ALA A 207 -13.52 -4.68 11.69
N ALA A 208 -12.18 -4.73 11.71
CA ALA A 208 -11.44 -5.02 12.92
C ALA A 208 -11.64 -3.93 14.00
N GLN A 209 -11.67 -2.65 13.62
CA GLN A 209 -11.93 -1.53 14.53
C GLN A 209 -13.37 -1.50 15.06
N ALA A 210 -14.34 -2.06 14.32
CA ALA A 210 -15.74 -2.12 14.72
C ALA A 210 -16.03 -3.16 15.82
N VAL A 211 -15.10 -4.08 16.10
CA VAL A 211 -15.26 -5.09 17.15
C VAL A 211 -15.14 -4.42 18.53
N PRO A 212 -16.18 -4.51 19.41
CA PRO A 212 -16.22 -3.73 20.67
C PRO A 212 -15.08 -4.01 21.66
N ILE A 213 -14.43 -5.17 21.58
CA ILE A 213 -13.36 -5.62 22.48
C ILE A 213 -12.05 -4.82 22.24
N VAL A 214 -11.94 -4.16 21.10
CA VAL A 214 -10.66 -3.59 20.62
C VAL A 214 -10.26 -2.33 21.39
N GLY A 215 -11.19 -1.45 21.75
CA GLY A 215 -10.89 -0.20 22.51
C GLY A 215 -9.78 0.66 21.89
N ALA A 216 -9.30 1.64 22.64
CA ALA A 216 -8.24 2.56 22.18
C ALA A 216 -6.89 1.83 21.93
N ALA A 217 -6.51 0.90 22.82
CA ALA A 217 -5.28 0.13 22.69
C ALA A 217 -5.30 -0.77 21.43
N GLY A 218 -6.45 -1.35 21.13
CA GLY A 218 -6.62 -2.15 19.92
C GLY A 218 -6.62 -1.30 18.65
N GLY A 219 -7.14 -0.08 18.67
CA GLY A 219 -7.05 0.86 17.55
C GLY A 219 -5.60 1.18 17.18
N VAL A 220 -4.73 1.38 18.18
CA VAL A 220 -3.28 1.53 17.98
C VAL A 220 -2.68 0.28 17.34
N ALA A 221 -2.99 -0.91 17.88
CA ALA A 221 -2.47 -2.17 17.35
C ALA A 221 -2.91 -2.41 15.89
N ILE A 222 -4.18 -2.15 15.56
CA ILE A 222 -4.69 -2.26 14.18
C ILE A 222 -3.94 -1.32 13.25
N ASN A 223 -3.70 -0.07 13.64
CA ASN A 223 -2.97 0.89 12.82
C ASN A 223 -1.49 0.49 12.62
N LEU A 224 -0.86 -0.09 13.64
CA LEU A 224 0.50 -0.63 13.51
C LEU A 224 0.53 -1.82 12.54
N LEU A 225 -0.40 -2.77 12.65
CA LEU A 225 -0.50 -3.90 11.72
C LEU A 225 -0.75 -3.43 10.28
N PHE A 226 -1.56 -2.38 10.11
CA PHE A 226 -1.83 -1.78 8.81
C PHE A 226 -0.59 -1.10 8.22
N MET A 227 0.19 -0.38 9.05
CA MET A 227 1.48 0.18 8.65
C MET A 227 2.49 -0.90 8.28
N ASP A 228 2.66 -1.92 9.13
CA ASP A 228 3.58 -3.03 8.88
C ASP A 228 3.28 -3.72 7.56
N HIS A 229 2.00 -3.98 7.28
CA HIS A 229 1.56 -4.57 6.03
C HIS A 229 2.02 -3.78 4.81
N PHE A 230 1.80 -2.46 4.78
CA PHE A 230 2.24 -1.64 3.64
C PHE A 230 3.75 -1.42 3.58
N GLN A 231 4.46 -1.46 4.70
CA GLN A 231 5.92 -1.50 4.71
C GLN A 231 6.44 -2.82 4.12
N ASP A 232 5.82 -3.96 4.42
CA ASP A 232 6.19 -5.26 3.86
C ASP A 232 5.93 -5.29 2.35
N MET A 233 4.76 -4.80 1.88
CA MET A 233 4.47 -4.63 0.46
C MET A 233 5.50 -3.73 -0.24
N ALA A 234 5.87 -2.62 0.38
CA ALA A 234 6.87 -1.70 -0.17
C ALA A 234 8.25 -2.35 -0.27
N ARG A 235 8.71 -3.07 0.77
CA ARG A 235 9.99 -3.80 0.73
C ARG A 235 10.02 -4.81 -0.41
N GLY A 236 8.99 -5.66 -0.50
CA GLY A 236 8.89 -6.62 -1.59
C GLY A 236 8.90 -5.95 -2.97
N HIS A 237 8.02 -4.96 -3.16
CA HIS A 237 7.89 -4.25 -4.44
C HIS A 237 9.18 -3.56 -4.88
N PHE A 238 9.82 -2.79 -4.01
CA PHE A 238 11.02 -2.04 -4.38
C PHE A 238 12.27 -2.92 -4.46
N THR A 239 12.34 -4.04 -3.74
CA THR A 239 13.37 -5.08 -3.97
C THR A 239 13.23 -5.67 -5.37
N VAL A 240 12.03 -6.06 -5.81
CA VAL A 240 11.81 -6.55 -7.19
C VAL A 240 12.21 -5.47 -8.19
N ARG A 241 11.77 -4.22 -8.04
CA ARG A 241 12.13 -3.11 -8.94
C ARG A 241 13.65 -2.84 -8.97
N ARG A 242 14.34 -2.93 -7.83
CA ARG A 242 15.81 -2.84 -7.80
C ARG A 242 16.47 -3.94 -8.64
N LEU A 243 15.99 -5.18 -8.49
CA LEU A 243 16.51 -6.30 -9.28
C LEU A 243 16.16 -6.16 -10.77
N GLU A 244 14.96 -5.69 -11.11
CA GLU A 244 14.57 -5.40 -12.50
C GLU A 244 15.51 -4.36 -13.15
N ARG A 245 15.97 -3.35 -12.40
CA ARG A 245 16.96 -2.36 -12.90
C ARG A 245 18.35 -2.97 -13.06
N ALA A 246 18.74 -3.92 -12.21
CA ALA A 246 20.06 -4.56 -12.26
C ALA A 246 20.17 -5.65 -13.35
N TYR A 247 19.10 -6.39 -13.58
CA TYR A 247 19.11 -7.56 -14.48
C TYR A 247 18.24 -7.39 -15.72
N SER A 248 16.98 -7.29 -15.63
CA SER A 248 15.94 -6.85 -16.57
C SER A 248 14.56 -7.29 -16.04
N PRO A 249 13.48 -6.60 -16.41
CA PRO A 249 12.13 -6.98 -15.95
C PRO A 249 11.71 -8.39 -16.37
N ALA A 250 12.00 -8.80 -17.61
CA ALA A 250 11.62 -10.13 -18.11
C ALA A 250 12.33 -11.25 -17.37
N PHE A 251 13.66 -11.10 -17.14
CA PHE A 251 14.46 -12.08 -16.43
C PHE A 251 14.03 -12.21 -14.96
N ILE A 252 13.77 -11.09 -14.28
CA ILE A 252 13.33 -11.12 -12.86
C ILE A 252 11.95 -11.74 -12.73
N LYS A 253 11.03 -11.44 -13.66
CA LYS A 253 9.70 -12.07 -13.66
C LYS A 253 9.81 -13.59 -13.79
N GLU A 254 10.59 -14.09 -14.75
CA GLU A 254 10.81 -15.52 -14.94
C GLU A 254 11.46 -16.15 -13.69
N ALA A 255 12.49 -15.52 -13.14
CA ALA A 255 13.17 -16.00 -11.93
C ALA A 255 12.21 -16.03 -10.71
N TYR A 256 11.34 -15.02 -10.56
CA TYR A 256 10.34 -14.95 -9.51
C TYR A 256 9.30 -16.08 -9.60
N GLU A 257 8.81 -16.37 -10.81
CA GLU A 257 7.85 -17.46 -11.08
C GLU A 257 8.45 -18.85 -10.87
N GLN A 258 9.77 -19.00 -11.01
CA GLN A 258 10.51 -20.27 -10.82
C GLN A 258 10.95 -20.50 -9.36
N LEU A 259 10.76 -19.55 -8.45
CA LEU A 259 11.04 -19.76 -7.03
C LEU A 259 10.11 -20.84 -6.45
N PRO A 260 10.59 -21.67 -5.50
CA PRO A 260 9.81 -22.70 -4.85
C PRO A 260 8.65 -22.17 -4.03
#